data_4ed3c0e6f6101517483539626d29d5fb
#
_entry.id   4ed3c0e6f6101517483539626d29d5fb
#
_cell.length_a   1.000
_cell.length_b   1.000
_cell.length_c   1.000
_cell.angle_alpha   90.00
_cell.angle_beta   90.00
_cell.angle_gamma   90.00
#
_symmetry.space_group_name_H-M   'P 1'
#
loop_
_entity.id
_entity.type
_entity.pdbx_description
1 polymer ?
#
loop_
_entity_poly.entity_id
_entity_poly.type
_entity_poly.pdbx_seq_one_letter_code
_entity_poly.pdbx_strand_id
1 'polypeptide(L)'
;MTATLQAIASSPYAPSTLVLLTWDEGGGFFDHVPPPPGIDADNQGQTVPYGTRVPLLAIGPFARQGTVSHVQMEHSSVVRFLEYNFVGPVGQLGGNDAKVANIGSLLDPSATGIVVPER
;
A
#
# COMPACT_ATOMS: atom_id res chain seq x y z
N MET A 1 -11.95 14.66 -2.89
CA MET A 1 -11.84 13.19 -3.09
C MET A 1 -12.90 12.66 -4.07
N THR A 2 -14.20 12.80 -3.84
CA THR A 2 -15.25 12.28 -4.74
C THR A 2 -15.13 12.78 -6.18
N ALA A 3 -14.91 14.08 -6.37
CA ALA A 3 -14.75 14.67 -7.70
C ALA A 3 -13.55 14.10 -8.48
N THR A 4 -12.43 13.86 -7.78
CA THR A 4 -11.23 13.25 -8.39
C THR A 4 -11.49 11.81 -8.84
N LEU A 5 -12.12 11.01 -7.98
CA LEU A 5 -12.48 9.63 -8.31
C LEU A 5 -13.48 9.57 -9.47
N GLN A 6 -14.46 10.48 -9.49
CA GLN A 6 -15.41 10.60 -10.61
C GLN A 6 -14.71 10.98 -11.92
N ALA A 7 -13.78 11.92 -11.88
CA ALA A 7 -13.01 12.31 -13.06
C ALA A 7 -12.18 11.15 -13.61
N ILE A 8 -11.52 10.37 -12.73
CA ILE A 8 -10.79 9.16 -13.13
C ILE A 8 -11.75 8.14 -13.74
N ALA A 9 -12.85 7.83 -13.05
CA ALA A 9 -13.83 6.84 -13.49
C ALA A 9 -14.49 7.19 -14.85
N SER A 10 -14.62 8.48 -15.16
CA SER A 10 -15.18 8.98 -16.42
C SER A 10 -14.12 9.16 -17.51
N SER A 11 -12.86 8.92 -17.22
CA SER A 11 -11.76 9.08 -18.17
C SER A 11 -11.58 7.85 -19.05
N PRO A 12 -11.00 7.98 -20.24
CA PRO A 12 -10.64 6.83 -21.08
C PRO A 12 -9.57 5.94 -20.44
N TYR A 13 -8.91 6.41 -19.39
CA TYR A 13 -7.88 5.67 -18.64
C TYR A 13 -8.44 4.81 -17.52
N ALA A 14 -9.73 4.93 -17.16
CA ALA A 14 -10.34 4.14 -16.09
C ALA A 14 -10.05 2.64 -16.17
N PRO A 15 -10.12 1.98 -17.34
CA PRO A 15 -9.84 0.54 -17.46
C PRO A 15 -8.39 0.15 -17.18
N SER A 16 -7.46 1.10 -17.17
CA SER A 16 -6.02 0.87 -16.94
C SER A 16 -5.49 1.61 -15.73
N THR A 17 -6.36 2.04 -14.82
CA THR A 17 -5.99 2.82 -13.64
C THR A 17 -6.25 2.04 -12.36
N LEU A 18 -5.22 1.87 -11.54
CA LEU A 18 -5.34 1.49 -10.13
C LEU A 18 -5.20 2.75 -9.27
N VAL A 19 -6.19 3.04 -8.46
CA VAL A 19 -6.12 4.11 -7.47
C VAL A 19 -5.82 3.50 -6.11
N LEU A 20 -4.76 3.96 -5.48
CA LEU A 20 -4.43 3.66 -4.10
C LEU A 20 -4.70 4.92 -3.28
N LEU A 21 -5.58 4.81 -2.32
CA LEU A 21 -5.97 5.90 -1.44
C LEU A 21 -5.59 5.56 -0.01
N THR A 22 -4.77 6.40 0.60
CA THR A 22 -4.36 6.28 1.99
C THR A 22 -4.23 7.67 2.63
N TRP A 23 -3.95 7.69 3.92
CA TRP A 23 -3.63 8.90 4.67
C TRP A 23 -2.13 8.94 4.90
N ASP A 24 -1.57 10.14 4.98
CA ASP A 24 -0.15 10.37 5.27
C ASP A 24 0.21 9.96 6.70
N GLU A 25 -0.71 10.18 7.66
CA GLU A 25 -0.51 9.79 9.05
C GLU A 25 -1.85 9.74 9.81
N GLY A 26 -1.84 9.31 11.08
CA GLY A 26 -3.04 9.15 11.89
C GLY A 26 -3.60 10.43 12.50
N GLY A 27 -3.05 11.63 12.21
CA GLY A 27 -3.57 12.92 12.66
C GLY A 27 -3.52 13.14 14.17
N GLY A 28 -2.75 12.36 14.92
CA GLY A 28 -2.72 12.43 16.38
C GLY A 28 -3.95 11.82 17.06
N PHE A 29 -4.83 11.15 16.31
CA PHE A 29 -5.98 10.48 16.88
C PHE A 29 -5.61 9.16 17.55
N PHE A 30 -6.40 8.78 18.55
CA PHE A 30 -6.24 7.52 19.26
C PHE A 30 -6.66 6.33 18.41
N ASP A 31 -5.85 5.27 18.44
CA ASP A 31 -6.22 3.97 17.87
C ASP A 31 -6.38 2.93 18.99
N HIS A 32 -7.43 2.12 18.94
CA HIS A 32 -7.69 1.05 19.91
C HIS A 32 -6.69 -0.10 19.81
N VAL A 33 -5.99 -0.23 18.68
CA VAL A 33 -4.98 -1.25 18.46
C VAL A 33 -3.60 -0.64 18.67
N PRO A 34 -2.82 -1.15 19.63
CA PRO A 34 -1.44 -0.70 19.82
C PRO A 34 -0.64 -0.90 18.52
N PRO A 35 0.20 0.07 18.13
CA PRO A 35 1.06 -0.10 16.99
C PRO A 35 1.98 -1.32 17.17
N PRO A 36 2.18 -2.14 16.12
CA PRO A 36 3.14 -3.22 16.17
C PRO A 36 4.57 -2.67 16.22
N PRO A 37 5.57 -3.49 16.62
CA PRO A 37 6.97 -3.14 16.47
C PRO A 37 7.26 -2.79 15.01
N GLY A 38 7.99 -1.71 14.77
CA GLY A 38 8.46 -1.35 13.45
C GLY A 38 9.63 -2.23 13.01
N ILE A 39 10.07 -2.06 11.78
CA ILE A 39 11.22 -2.78 11.21
C ILE A 39 12.48 -1.94 11.17
N ASP A 40 12.37 -0.66 11.46
CA ASP A 40 13.49 0.25 11.58
C ASP A 40 14.07 0.26 12.99
N ALA A 41 15.35 0.58 13.07
CA ALA A 41 16.04 0.83 14.33
C ALA A 41 16.37 2.33 14.44
N ASP A 42 16.28 2.84 15.66
CA ASP A 42 16.78 4.17 16.00
C ASP A 42 18.32 4.20 16.01
N ASN A 43 18.89 5.37 16.29
CA ASN A 43 20.35 5.56 16.39
C ASN A 43 21.01 4.74 17.54
N GLN A 44 20.20 4.10 18.37
CA GLN A 44 20.64 3.25 19.49
C GLN A 44 20.41 1.76 19.19
N GLY A 45 19.92 1.42 18.01
CA GLY A 45 19.60 0.06 17.60
C GLY A 45 18.30 -0.49 18.18
N GLN A 46 17.44 0.37 18.76
CA GLN A 46 16.13 -0.04 19.24
C GLN A 46 15.09 0.08 18.15
N THR A 47 14.20 -0.91 18.07
CA THR A 47 13.12 -0.90 17.09
C THR A 47 12.17 0.28 17.34
N VAL A 48 11.98 1.12 16.34
CA VAL A 48 11.00 2.21 16.38
C VAL A 48 9.62 1.63 16.07
N PRO A 49 8.62 1.79 16.97
CA PRO A 49 7.26 1.28 16.69
C PRO A 49 6.62 2.04 15.53
N TYR A 50 5.69 1.37 14.86
CA TYR A 50 4.80 2.05 13.91
C TYR A 50 3.90 3.06 14.63
N GLY A 51 3.32 3.98 13.86
CA GLY A 51 2.28 4.88 14.35
C GLY A 51 0.89 4.22 14.37
N THR A 52 -0.14 5.04 14.60
CA THR A 52 -1.54 4.63 14.52
C THR A 52 -1.89 4.16 13.11
N ARG A 53 -2.84 3.22 13.00
CA ARG A 53 -3.25 2.69 11.70
C ARG A 53 -3.89 3.77 10.85
N VAL A 54 -3.58 3.73 9.55
CA VAL A 54 -4.27 4.48 8.51
C VAL A 54 -4.90 3.52 7.51
N PRO A 55 -6.04 3.86 6.90
CA PRO A 55 -6.64 3.00 5.88
C PRO A 55 -5.82 3.02 4.59
N LEU A 56 -5.84 1.91 3.88
CA LEU A 56 -5.40 1.80 2.49
C LEU A 56 -6.52 1.18 1.67
N LEU A 57 -6.97 1.88 0.63
CA LEU A 57 -8.00 1.40 -0.28
C LEU A 57 -7.41 1.24 -1.69
N ALA A 58 -7.65 0.08 -2.29
CA ALA A 58 -7.39 -0.15 -3.70
C ALA A 58 -8.70 -0.05 -4.48
N ILE A 59 -8.75 0.78 -5.53
CA ILE A 59 -9.94 1.08 -6.30
C ILE A 59 -9.62 0.98 -7.79
N GLY A 60 -10.48 0.33 -8.54
CA GLY A 60 -10.35 0.17 -9.99
C GLY A 60 -10.36 -1.29 -10.43
N PRO A 61 -10.12 -1.55 -11.73
CA PRO A 61 -10.27 -2.88 -12.32
C PRO A 61 -9.25 -3.91 -11.80
N PHE A 62 -8.16 -3.45 -11.19
CA PHE A 62 -7.12 -4.32 -10.63
C PHE A 62 -7.35 -4.66 -9.16
N ALA A 63 -8.31 -4.01 -8.51
CA ALA A 63 -8.59 -4.20 -7.09
C ALA A 63 -9.47 -5.45 -6.87
N ARG A 64 -9.16 -6.23 -5.84
CA ARG A 64 -10.01 -7.31 -5.37
C ARG A 64 -11.27 -6.73 -4.72
N GLN A 65 -12.41 -6.99 -5.33
CA GLN A 65 -13.68 -6.41 -4.90
C GLN A 65 -14.22 -7.04 -3.61
N GLY A 66 -14.84 -6.24 -2.76
CA GLY A 66 -15.57 -6.71 -1.58
C GLY A 66 -14.72 -7.44 -0.54
N THR A 67 -13.42 -7.19 -0.50
CA THR A 67 -12.50 -7.86 0.41
C THR A 67 -11.83 -6.90 1.37
N VAL A 68 -11.40 -7.42 2.51
CA VAL A 68 -10.54 -6.73 3.48
C VAL A 68 -9.27 -7.55 3.63
N SER A 69 -8.11 -6.93 3.44
CA SER A 69 -6.82 -7.55 3.71
C SER A 69 -6.44 -7.36 5.18
N HIS A 70 -5.94 -8.43 5.81
CA HIS A 70 -5.39 -8.41 7.16
C HIS A 70 -3.85 -8.50 7.16
N VAL A 71 -3.23 -8.36 6.00
CA VAL A 71 -1.77 -8.27 5.88
C VAL A 71 -1.32 -6.93 6.44
N GLN A 72 -0.35 -6.96 7.35
CA GLN A 72 0.26 -5.72 7.85
C GLN A 72 1.05 -5.08 6.72
N MET A 73 0.73 -3.83 6.44
CA MET A 73 1.37 -2.99 5.42
C MET A 73 1.78 -1.66 6.04
N GLU A 74 2.66 -0.96 5.37
CA GLU A 74 3.02 0.42 5.66
C GLU A 74 3.16 1.22 4.37
N HIS A 75 3.51 2.50 4.43
CA HIS A 75 3.64 3.35 3.24
C HIS A 75 4.65 2.80 2.22
N SER A 76 5.76 2.21 2.69
CA SER A 76 6.76 1.58 1.81
C SER A 76 6.23 0.34 1.07
N SER A 77 5.10 -0.23 1.50
CA SER A 77 4.43 -1.32 0.77
C SER A 77 3.95 -0.87 -0.62
N VAL A 78 3.52 0.38 -0.73
CA VAL A 78 3.17 0.98 -2.03
C VAL A 78 4.42 1.19 -2.88
N VAL A 79 5.50 1.66 -2.29
CA VAL A 79 6.80 1.82 -2.98
C VAL A 79 7.28 0.47 -3.51
N ARG A 80 7.26 -0.57 -2.67
CA ARG A 80 7.62 -1.93 -3.06
C ARG A 80 6.79 -2.44 -4.24
N PHE A 81 5.50 -2.16 -4.27
CA PHE A 81 4.64 -2.51 -5.39
C PHE A 81 5.01 -1.77 -6.68
N LEU A 82 5.34 -0.48 -6.60
CA LEU A 82 5.78 0.30 -7.75
C LEU A 82 7.12 -0.22 -8.30
N GLU A 83 8.09 -0.51 -7.44
CA GLU A 83 9.35 -1.13 -7.83
C GLU A 83 9.11 -2.43 -8.58
N TYR A 84 8.30 -3.31 -8.01
CA TYR A 84 8.02 -4.62 -8.58
C TYR A 84 7.39 -4.55 -9.97
N ASN A 85 6.50 -3.58 -10.21
CA ASN A 85 5.77 -3.48 -11.46
C ASN A 85 6.45 -2.62 -12.53
N PHE A 86 7.23 -1.62 -12.13
CA PHE A 86 7.66 -0.57 -13.07
C PHE A 86 9.16 -0.33 -13.10
N VAL A 87 9.90 -0.79 -12.11
CA VAL A 87 11.33 -0.47 -11.97
C VAL A 87 12.20 -1.72 -12.12
N GLY A 88 11.79 -2.84 -11.53
CA GLY A 88 12.55 -4.09 -11.55
C GLY A 88 12.68 -4.71 -10.16
N PRO A 89 13.90 -5.05 -9.70
CA PRO A 89 14.05 -5.64 -8.37
C PRO A 89 13.55 -4.73 -7.26
N VAL A 90 12.86 -5.30 -6.28
CA VAL A 90 12.39 -4.58 -5.08
C VAL A 90 13.55 -4.27 -4.12
N GLY A 91 13.38 -3.26 -3.27
CA GLY A 91 14.37 -2.91 -2.26
C GLY A 91 15.48 -1.98 -2.78
N GLN A 92 15.25 -1.28 -3.88
CA GLN A 92 16.25 -0.41 -4.48
C GLN A 92 16.56 0.84 -3.66
N LEU A 93 15.64 1.28 -2.82
CA LEU A 93 15.88 2.40 -1.91
C LEU A 93 16.71 1.99 -0.68
N GLY A 94 16.87 0.67 -0.46
CA GLY A 94 17.69 0.14 0.62
C GLY A 94 17.09 0.31 2.01
N GLY A 95 15.80 0.60 2.10
CA GLY A 95 15.07 0.83 3.33
C GLY A 95 13.99 -0.23 3.58
N ASN A 96 12.84 0.23 4.03
CA ASN A 96 11.68 -0.61 4.36
C ASN A 96 11.07 -1.28 3.12
N ASP A 97 11.20 -0.66 1.95
CA ASP A 97 10.81 -1.21 0.65
C ASP A 97 11.32 -2.65 0.42
N ALA A 98 12.51 -2.99 0.95
CA ALA A 98 13.07 -4.34 0.88
C ALA A 98 12.46 -5.36 1.85
N LYS A 99 11.81 -4.88 2.93
CA LYS A 99 11.44 -5.71 4.10
C LYS A 99 9.93 -5.87 4.29
N VAL A 100 9.13 -4.88 3.90
CA VAL A 100 7.69 -4.84 4.12
C VAL A 100 6.93 -5.82 3.24
N ALA A 101 5.71 -6.18 3.65
CA ALA A 101 4.78 -6.85 2.75
C ALA A 101 4.40 -5.91 1.59
N ASN A 102 4.07 -6.49 0.44
CA ASN A 102 3.52 -5.72 -0.67
C ASN A 102 1.99 -5.61 -0.56
N ILE A 103 1.38 -4.89 -1.51
CA ILE A 103 -0.08 -4.68 -1.54
C ILE A 103 -0.85 -5.78 -2.31
N GLY A 104 -0.20 -6.86 -2.72
CA GLY A 104 -0.79 -7.90 -3.58
C GLY A 104 -2.08 -8.52 -3.05
N SER A 105 -2.25 -8.58 -1.71
CA SER A 105 -3.49 -9.08 -1.10
C SER A 105 -4.73 -8.19 -1.35
N LEU A 106 -4.55 -6.95 -1.82
CA LEU A 106 -5.62 -6.03 -2.23
C LEU A 106 -5.95 -6.15 -3.71
N LEU A 107 -5.16 -6.89 -4.48
CA LEU A 107 -5.26 -6.94 -5.93
C LEU A 107 -5.90 -8.23 -6.40
N ASP A 108 -6.60 -8.17 -7.53
CA ASP A 108 -7.18 -9.33 -8.19
C ASP A 108 -6.08 -10.09 -8.93
N PRO A 109 -5.78 -11.35 -8.57
CA PRO A 109 -4.75 -12.13 -9.22
C PRO A 109 -5.07 -12.51 -10.66
N SER A 110 -6.32 -12.34 -11.09
CA SER A 110 -6.73 -12.55 -12.48
C SER A 110 -6.64 -11.29 -13.35
N ALA A 111 -6.38 -10.11 -12.75
CA ALA A 111 -6.26 -8.87 -13.48
C ALA A 111 -5.04 -8.91 -14.42
N THR A 112 -5.24 -8.41 -15.64
CA THR A 112 -4.18 -8.31 -16.65
C THR A 112 -3.63 -6.89 -16.72
N GLY A 113 -2.34 -6.74 -16.98
CA GLY A 113 -1.70 -5.41 -17.13
C GLY A 113 -0.92 -4.93 -15.92
N ILE A 114 -1.07 -5.60 -14.78
CA ILE A 114 -0.16 -5.47 -13.63
C ILE A 114 0.30 -6.85 -13.20
N VAL A 115 1.45 -6.93 -12.56
CA VAL A 115 1.87 -8.14 -11.87
C VAL A 115 1.40 -8.05 -10.43
N VAL A 116 0.62 -9.04 -9.99
CA VAL A 116 0.19 -9.15 -8.60
C VAL A 116 1.29 -9.89 -7.84
N PRO A 117 2.07 -9.19 -7.00
CA PRO A 117 3.16 -9.83 -6.28
C PRO A 117 2.59 -10.81 -5.25
N GLU A 118 3.32 -11.90 -5.02
CA GLU A 118 3.03 -12.80 -3.92
C GLU A 118 3.16 -12.06 -2.57
N ARG A 119 2.48 -12.55 -1.53
CA ARG A 119 2.39 -11.93 -0.20
C ARG A 119 3.75 -11.81 0.48
#